data_1ff60fe7e92b25a5e7fc8b5f9a25e112
#
_entry.id   1ff60fe7e92b25a5e7fc8b5f9a25e112
#
_cell.length_a   1.000
_cell.length_b   1.000
_cell.length_c   1.000
_cell.angle_alpha   90.00
_cell.angle_beta   90.00
_cell.angle_gamma   90.00
#
_symmetry.space_group_name_H-M   'P 1'
#
loop_
_entity.id
_entity.type
_entity.pdbx_description
1 polymer ?
#
loop_
_entity_poly.entity_id
_entity_poly.type
_entity_poly.pdbx_seq_one_letter_code
_entity_poly.pdbx_strand_id
1 'polypeptide(L)'
;MLNDLYTNRRTGNSESPIASRTDFQRDFDRIIFSTSFRRLQNKTQVFPLPGSVFVHNRLTHSLEVASVGRSLGTLAGEFIVEKFAQELNENSKSFYLHNLHNVIAAACLCHDIGNPAFGHSGEDAIASYFEKNEDLKSLMTEKQWADFINFEGNANAIRVLTHQQRGKDKGGLQLTMATLASIAKYPCESIAKDKKQLHRKKFGFFQSEKETFREIAKATAFITEQEEPLVYKRHPFVWLVEAADDICYNIIDIEDAHRLKIISSSDCENLILELIKTTDENIKRVEDKLAVISDKNDRISYLRAKVINSLINVSIRLYKDKFDDILTGNLDQSLLSIFKKENKTLQDIKQFSIDEIYNHRAVVEIENAGYNVMYELLNHFIPSAIKENPKDYDKKALQLLPEQFRYDGKPYEKIMGVLDFVSGMTDNYATDLYRKIKGIDIGMTM
;
A
#
# COMPACT_ATOMS: atom_id res chain seq x y z
N MET A 1 18.91 -20.50 1.31
CA MET A 1 17.76 -19.61 1.53
C MET A 1 18.13 -18.14 1.34
N LEU A 2 19.03 -17.53 2.14
CA LEU A 2 19.37 -16.10 2.01
C LEU A 2 19.86 -15.69 0.62
N ASN A 3 20.53 -16.56 -0.09
CA ASN A 3 21.00 -16.32 -1.46
C ASN A 3 19.87 -16.31 -2.51
N ASP A 4 18.67 -16.76 -2.16
CA ASP A 4 17.54 -16.96 -3.07
C ASP A 4 16.35 -16.02 -2.80
N LEU A 5 16.44 -15.16 -1.76
CA LEU A 5 15.38 -14.22 -1.40
C LEU A 5 15.21 -13.06 -2.38
N TYR A 6 16.09 -12.91 -3.34
CA TYR A 6 16.09 -11.82 -4.30
C TYR A 6 16.45 -12.28 -5.71
N THR A 7 16.00 -11.53 -6.68
CA THR A 7 16.41 -11.67 -8.08
C THR A 7 16.19 -10.36 -8.83
N ASN A 8 17.02 -10.08 -9.82
CA ASN A 8 16.81 -8.95 -10.74
C ASN A 8 15.87 -9.30 -11.90
N ARG A 9 15.40 -10.54 -11.98
CA ARG A 9 14.44 -10.97 -12.99
C ARG A 9 13.16 -10.12 -12.87
N ARG A 10 12.66 -9.68 -14.03
CA ARG A 10 11.49 -8.78 -14.14
C ARG A 10 10.25 -9.54 -14.60
N THR A 11 9.08 -9.01 -14.28
CA THR A 11 7.84 -9.46 -14.90
C THR A 11 7.87 -9.16 -16.40
N GLY A 12 7.24 -10.04 -17.21
CA GLY A 12 7.16 -9.87 -18.66
C GLY A 12 8.42 -10.28 -19.43
N ASN A 13 9.39 -10.94 -18.77
CA ASN A 13 10.63 -11.47 -19.39
C ASN A 13 11.47 -10.39 -20.12
N SER A 14 11.43 -9.14 -19.68
CA SER A 14 12.26 -8.09 -20.25
C SER A 14 13.71 -8.29 -19.83
N GLU A 15 14.60 -8.44 -20.80
CA GLU A 15 16.04 -8.37 -20.55
C GLU A 15 16.44 -6.94 -20.15
N SER A 16 17.26 -6.82 -19.13
CA SER A 16 17.83 -5.53 -18.77
C SER A 16 19.06 -5.26 -19.64
N PRO A 17 19.08 -4.17 -20.41
CA PRO A 17 20.31 -3.76 -21.08
C PRO A 17 21.39 -3.48 -20.04
N ILE A 18 22.66 -3.73 -20.37
CA ILE A 18 23.80 -3.35 -19.53
C ILE A 18 23.71 -1.85 -19.27
N ALA A 19 23.46 -1.46 -18.04
CA ALA A 19 23.25 -0.06 -17.65
C ALA A 19 24.18 0.30 -16.48
N SER A 20 24.49 1.58 -16.37
CA SER A 20 25.25 2.13 -15.22
C SER A 20 24.50 2.06 -13.89
N ARG A 21 23.18 1.85 -13.93
CA ARG A 21 22.30 1.68 -12.76
C ARG A 21 21.83 0.25 -12.61
N THR A 22 21.72 -0.22 -11.37
CA THR A 22 21.21 -1.57 -11.09
C THR A 22 19.72 -1.67 -11.43
N ASP A 23 19.23 -2.90 -11.65
CA ASP A 23 17.82 -3.13 -11.91
C ASP A 23 16.94 -2.66 -10.74
N PHE A 24 17.39 -2.79 -9.53
CA PHE A 24 16.71 -2.36 -8.32
C PHE A 24 16.59 -0.83 -8.21
N GLN A 25 17.61 -0.07 -8.63
CA GLN A 25 17.53 1.39 -8.74
C GLN A 25 16.53 1.81 -9.84
N ARG A 26 16.50 1.07 -10.95
CA ARG A 26 15.56 1.35 -12.04
C ARG A 26 14.10 1.09 -11.66
N ASP A 27 13.83 0.22 -10.69
CA ASP A 27 12.47 0.02 -10.18
C ASP A 27 11.92 1.29 -9.54
N PHE A 28 12.73 1.95 -8.72
CA PHE A 28 12.35 3.24 -8.12
C PHE A 28 11.97 4.27 -9.22
N ASP A 29 12.80 4.39 -10.26
CA ASP A 29 12.53 5.29 -11.38
C ASP A 29 11.23 4.93 -12.11
N ARG A 30 11.01 3.64 -12.42
CA ARG A 30 9.81 3.16 -13.11
C ARG A 30 8.54 3.49 -12.35
N ILE A 31 8.58 3.40 -11.02
CA ILE A 31 7.44 3.70 -10.15
C ILE A 31 7.13 5.18 -10.16
N ILE A 32 8.09 6.06 -9.86
CA ILE A 32 7.84 7.51 -9.73
C ILE A 32 7.41 8.16 -11.06
N PHE A 33 7.83 7.60 -12.20
CA PHE A 33 7.40 8.09 -13.52
C PHE A 33 6.09 7.46 -14.01
N SER A 34 5.54 6.46 -13.29
CA SER A 34 4.27 5.85 -13.65
C SER A 34 3.07 6.77 -13.39
N THR A 35 2.05 6.65 -14.22
CA THR A 35 0.79 7.38 -14.01
C THR A 35 0.04 6.90 -12.78
N SER A 36 0.19 5.63 -12.40
CA SER A 36 -0.44 5.04 -11.21
C SER A 36 0.11 5.70 -9.94
N PHE A 37 1.43 5.87 -9.83
CA PHE A 37 2.06 6.54 -8.69
C PHE A 37 1.68 8.02 -8.63
N ARG A 38 1.70 8.73 -9.77
CA ARG A 38 1.33 10.16 -9.80
C ARG A 38 -0.11 10.43 -9.36
N ARG A 39 -1.04 9.49 -9.61
CA ARG A 39 -2.43 9.63 -9.16
C ARG A 39 -2.57 9.62 -7.62
N LEU A 40 -1.60 9.09 -6.89
CA LEU A 40 -1.58 9.13 -5.43
C LEU A 40 -1.59 10.57 -4.87
N GLN A 41 -1.15 11.57 -5.65
CA GLN A 41 -1.20 12.98 -5.25
C GLN A 41 -2.62 13.46 -4.91
N ASN A 42 -3.64 12.92 -5.58
CA ASN A 42 -5.04 13.31 -5.38
C ASN A 42 -5.88 12.12 -4.86
N LYS A 43 -5.25 11.24 -4.08
CA LYS A 43 -5.92 10.21 -3.28
C LYS A 43 -5.72 10.49 -1.80
N THR A 44 -6.79 10.41 -1.06
CA THR A 44 -6.81 10.60 0.40
C THR A 44 -5.89 9.63 1.11
N GLN A 45 -5.10 10.15 2.07
CA GLN A 45 -4.41 9.33 3.06
C GLN A 45 -5.33 9.10 4.28
N VAL A 46 -5.57 10.13 5.07
CA VAL A 46 -6.51 10.10 6.22
C VAL A 46 -7.60 11.14 6.04
N PHE A 47 -7.24 12.36 5.65
CA PHE A 47 -8.17 13.47 5.53
C PHE A 47 -8.59 13.66 4.07
N PRO A 48 -9.82 13.26 3.71
CA PRO A 48 -10.29 13.34 2.33
C PRO A 48 -10.46 14.78 1.87
N LEU A 49 -10.01 15.07 0.63
CA LEU A 49 -10.18 16.38 -0.01
C LEU A 49 -9.80 17.56 0.89
N PRO A 50 -8.62 17.55 1.56
CA PRO A 50 -8.28 18.60 2.49
C PRO A 50 -8.17 19.94 1.77
N GLY A 51 -8.75 20.99 2.35
CA GLY A 51 -8.60 22.36 1.87
C GLY A 51 -7.19 22.94 2.10
N SER A 52 -6.32 22.23 2.82
CA SER A 52 -4.96 22.62 3.15
C SER A 52 -3.94 21.82 2.34
N VAL A 53 -3.00 22.51 1.70
CA VAL A 53 -1.87 21.91 0.95
C VAL A 53 -0.77 21.32 1.85
N PHE A 54 -0.85 21.53 3.16
CA PHE A 54 0.15 21.03 4.13
C PHE A 54 -0.20 19.68 4.74
N VAL A 55 -1.35 19.11 4.37
CA VAL A 55 -1.81 17.78 4.81
C VAL A 55 -1.31 16.73 3.82
N HIS A 56 -0.89 15.57 4.33
CA HIS A 56 -0.35 14.51 3.49
C HIS A 56 -1.44 13.90 2.59
N ASN A 57 -1.03 13.62 1.37
CA ASN A 57 -1.74 12.73 0.46
C ASN A 57 -0.94 11.43 0.30
N ARG A 58 -1.50 10.42 -0.40
CA ARG A 58 -0.83 9.13 -0.54
C ARG A 58 0.53 9.22 -1.24
N LEU A 59 0.76 10.22 -2.12
CA LEU A 59 2.04 10.39 -2.78
C LEU A 59 3.12 10.88 -1.80
N THR A 60 2.83 11.91 -1.00
CA THR A 60 3.79 12.43 -0.02
C THR A 60 4.06 11.41 1.08
N HIS A 61 3.02 10.71 1.57
CA HIS A 61 3.16 9.60 2.49
C HIS A 61 4.06 8.49 1.90
N SER A 62 3.82 8.03 0.68
CA SER A 62 4.65 6.99 0.04
C SER A 62 6.13 7.41 -0.10
N LEU A 63 6.41 8.69 -0.32
CA LEU A 63 7.79 9.21 -0.36
C LEU A 63 8.47 9.15 1.02
N GLU A 64 7.75 9.49 2.08
CA GLU A 64 8.25 9.42 3.45
C GLU A 64 8.46 7.97 3.89
N VAL A 65 7.49 7.08 3.60
CA VAL A 65 7.64 5.64 3.84
C VAL A 65 8.85 5.07 3.07
N ALA A 66 9.09 5.51 1.82
CA ALA A 66 10.26 5.10 1.06
C ALA A 66 11.59 5.59 1.68
N SER A 67 11.60 6.77 2.29
CA SER A 67 12.77 7.30 3.00
C SER A 67 13.08 6.48 4.25
N VAL A 68 12.06 6.16 5.06
CA VAL A 68 12.19 5.30 6.24
C VAL A 68 12.60 3.88 5.82
N GLY A 69 11.92 3.31 4.82
CA GLY A 69 12.22 1.98 4.30
C GLY A 69 13.65 1.85 3.76
N ARG A 70 14.18 2.89 3.12
CA ARG A 70 15.59 2.93 2.70
C ARG A 70 16.53 2.76 3.89
N SER A 71 16.28 3.48 4.98
CA SER A 71 17.09 3.38 6.20
C SER A 71 16.99 1.98 6.81
N LEU A 72 15.79 1.41 6.93
CA LEU A 72 15.60 0.04 7.42
C LEU A 72 16.29 -0.99 6.51
N GLY A 73 16.18 -0.83 5.19
CA GLY A 73 16.83 -1.72 4.21
C GLY A 73 18.36 -1.69 4.30
N THR A 74 18.97 -0.51 4.54
CA THR A 74 20.42 -0.38 4.77
C THR A 74 20.84 -1.14 6.02
N LEU A 75 20.21 -0.85 7.16
CA LEU A 75 20.54 -1.45 8.45
C LEU A 75 20.30 -2.97 8.49
N ALA A 76 19.25 -3.45 7.79
CA ALA A 76 18.98 -4.88 7.64
C ALA A 76 20.01 -5.56 6.75
N GLY A 77 20.43 -4.92 5.67
CA GLY A 77 21.48 -5.46 4.77
C GLY A 77 22.81 -5.62 5.46
N GLU A 78 23.26 -4.61 6.21
CA GLU A 78 24.47 -4.65 7.03
C GLU A 78 24.40 -5.80 8.05
N PHE A 79 23.31 -5.93 8.78
CA PHE A 79 23.08 -7.01 9.74
C PHE A 79 23.15 -8.39 9.09
N ILE A 80 22.48 -8.58 7.95
CA ILE A 80 22.46 -9.89 7.26
C ILE A 80 23.88 -10.29 6.81
N VAL A 81 24.64 -9.35 6.27
CA VAL A 81 26.02 -9.62 5.83
C VAL A 81 26.95 -9.88 7.01
N GLU A 82 26.80 -9.14 8.11
CA GLU A 82 27.60 -9.36 9.32
C GLU A 82 27.30 -10.73 9.95
N LYS A 83 26.03 -11.05 10.18
CA LYS A 83 25.61 -12.29 10.88
C LYS A 83 25.84 -13.54 10.04
N PHE A 84 25.65 -13.48 8.71
CA PHE A 84 25.65 -14.64 7.81
C PHE A 84 26.78 -14.60 6.78
N ALA A 85 27.91 -13.93 7.08
CA ALA A 85 29.02 -13.76 6.17
C ALA A 85 29.55 -15.05 5.51
N GLN A 86 29.47 -16.19 6.22
CA GLN A 86 29.96 -17.49 5.74
C GLN A 86 28.95 -18.23 4.86
N GLU A 87 27.68 -17.88 4.93
CA GLU A 87 26.58 -18.52 4.20
C GLU A 87 26.27 -17.81 2.89
N LEU A 88 26.66 -16.54 2.79
CA LEU A 88 26.38 -15.67 1.65
C LEU A 88 27.47 -15.80 0.58
N ASN A 89 27.05 -16.00 -0.67
CA ASN A 89 27.93 -15.81 -1.82
C ASN A 89 28.21 -14.31 -2.07
N GLU A 90 29.23 -14.00 -2.87
CA GLU A 90 29.64 -12.60 -3.13
C GLU A 90 28.55 -11.75 -3.78
N ASN A 91 27.73 -12.32 -4.66
CA ASN A 91 26.61 -11.61 -5.27
C ASN A 91 25.57 -11.21 -4.20
N SER A 92 25.30 -12.11 -3.25
CA SER A 92 24.34 -11.84 -2.17
C SER A 92 24.89 -10.83 -1.17
N LYS A 93 26.18 -10.89 -0.81
CA LYS A 93 26.82 -9.84 -0.01
C LYS A 93 26.67 -8.46 -0.67
N SER A 94 26.99 -8.39 -1.96
CA SER A 94 26.83 -7.16 -2.74
C SER A 94 25.38 -6.70 -2.82
N PHE A 95 24.43 -7.61 -3.00
CA PHE A 95 23.00 -7.27 -3.00
C PHE A 95 22.55 -6.69 -1.67
N TYR A 96 22.83 -7.35 -0.56
CA TYR A 96 22.41 -6.91 0.76
C TYR A 96 23.00 -5.54 1.14
N LEU A 97 24.29 -5.31 0.86
CA LEU A 97 24.95 -4.04 1.18
C LEU A 97 24.55 -2.88 0.26
N HIS A 98 24.31 -3.15 -1.04
CA HIS A 98 24.21 -2.08 -2.03
C HIS A 98 22.87 -1.97 -2.74
N ASN A 99 21.97 -2.96 -2.59
CA ASN A 99 20.73 -3.00 -3.34
C ASN A 99 19.47 -3.25 -2.49
N LEU A 100 19.58 -3.91 -1.34
CA LEU A 100 18.38 -4.17 -0.50
C LEU A 100 17.64 -2.89 -0.17
N HIS A 101 18.34 -1.81 0.19
CA HIS A 101 17.72 -0.52 0.48
C HIS A 101 16.96 0.07 -0.72
N ASN A 102 17.40 -0.19 -1.96
CA ASN A 102 16.68 0.23 -3.16
C ASN A 102 15.40 -0.59 -3.37
N VAL A 103 15.46 -1.91 -3.14
CA VAL A 103 14.29 -2.80 -3.20
C VAL A 103 13.25 -2.36 -2.18
N ILE A 104 13.65 -2.15 -0.93
CA ILE A 104 12.71 -1.73 0.13
C ILE A 104 12.14 -0.34 -0.16
N ALA A 105 12.96 0.63 -0.58
CA ALA A 105 12.47 1.96 -0.94
C ALA A 105 11.46 1.91 -2.11
N ALA A 106 11.75 1.12 -3.16
CA ALA A 106 10.83 0.94 -4.28
C ALA A 106 9.52 0.25 -3.87
N ALA A 107 9.61 -0.79 -3.01
CA ALA A 107 8.44 -1.46 -2.46
C ALA A 107 7.59 -0.50 -1.61
N CYS A 108 8.21 0.35 -0.79
CA CYS A 108 7.53 1.39 -0.01
C CYS A 108 6.79 2.40 -0.89
N LEU A 109 7.34 2.80 -2.06
CA LEU A 109 6.60 3.65 -3.00
C LEU A 109 5.31 2.98 -3.51
N CYS A 110 5.31 1.65 -3.60
CA CYS A 110 4.21 0.88 -4.17
C CYS A 110 3.14 0.46 -3.16
N HIS A 111 3.39 0.56 -1.85
CA HIS A 111 2.54 -0.07 -0.84
C HIS A 111 1.07 0.36 -0.93
N ASP A 112 0.81 1.61 -1.31
CA ASP A 112 -0.51 2.22 -1.41
C ASP A 112 -1.05 2.37 -2.86
N ILE A 113 -0.30 1.91 -3.87
CA ILE A 113 -0.61 2.17 -5.29
C ILE A 113 -1.94 1.55 -5.75
N GLY A 114 -2.38 0.49 -5.07
CA GLY A 114 -3.61 -0.23 -5.36
C GLY A 114 -4.85 0.30 -4.64
N ASN A 115 -4.71 1.21 -3.70
CA ASN A 115 -5.85 1.74 -2.96
C ASN A 115 -6.79 2.52 -3.89
N PRO A 116 -8.12 2.30 -3.81
CA PRO A 116 -9.09 3.06 -4.58
C PRO A 116 -9.21 4.50 -4.08
N ALA A 117 -9.97 5.34 -4.80
CA ALA A 117 -10.41 6.63 -4.30
C ALA A 117 -11.12 6.46 -2.96
N PHE A 118 -10.98 7.43 -2.05
CA PHE A 118 -11.52 7.43 -0.68
C PHE A 118 -11.02 6.27 0.22
N GLY A 119 -9.93 5.61 -0.12
CA GLY A 119 -9.26 4.59 0.71
C GLY A 119 -10.17 3.42 1.11
N HIS A 120 -10.28 3.13 2.40
CA HIS A 120 -11.06 2.00 2.91
C HIS A 120 -12.56 2.10 2.59
N SER A 121 -13.16 3.31 2.62
CA SER A 121 -14.55 3.49 2.21
C SER A 121 -14.76 3.11 0.74
N GLY A 122 -13.76 3.34 -0.12
CA GLY A 122 -13.78 2.89 -1.50
C GLY A 122 -13.68 1.38 -1.64
N GLU A 123 -12.83 0.71 -0.83
CA GLU A 123 -12.76 -0.77 -0.77
C GLU A 123 -14.09 -1.37 -0.34
N ASP A 124 -14.67 -0.85 0.75
CA ASP A 124 -15.96 -1.30 1.28
C ASP A 124 -17.10 -1.08 0.28
N ALA A 125 -17.10 0.04 -0.44
CA ALA A 125 -18.09 0.31 -1.49
C ALA A 125 -18.01 -0.72 -2.63
N ILE A 126 -16.78 -1.08 -3.06
CA ILE A 126 -16.55 -2.09 -4.09
C ILE A 126 -17.06 -3.44 -3.61
N ALA A 127 -16.65 -3.90 -2.43
CA ALA A 127 -17.09 -5.17 -1.88
C ALA A 127 -18.62 -5.24 -1.71
N SER A 128 -19.21 -4.20 -1.11
CA SER A 128 -20.66 -4.11 -0.89
C SER A 128 -21.49 -4.06 -2.20
N TYR A 129 -20.91 -3.51 -3.27
CA TYR A 129 -21.59 -3.54 -4.56
C TYR A 129 -21.84 -4.99 -5.00
N PHE A 130 -20.85 -5.86 -4.90
CA PHE A 130 -21.00 -7.27 -5.26
C PHE A 130 -21.88 -8.03 -4.27
N GLU A 131 -21.74 -7.79 -2.97
CA GLU A 131 -22.60 -8.40 -1.95
C GLU A 131 -24.10 -8.10 -2.18
N LYS A 132 -24.43 -6.89 -2.68
CA LYS A 132 -25.82 -6.50 -3.01
C LYS A 132 -26.30 -6.96 -4.37
N ASN A 133 -25.40 -7.41 -5.26
CA ASN A 133 -25.71 -7.88 -6.61
C ASN A 133 -25.28 -9.36 -6.78
N GLU A 134 -25.79 -10.23 -5.91
CA GLU A 134 -25.41 -11.65 -5.84
C GLU A 134 -25.72 -12.45 -7.12
N ASP A 135 -26.62 -11.98 -7.97
CA ASP A 135 -26.93 -12.55 -9.28
C ASP A 135 -25.67 -12.62 -10.18
N LEU A 136 -24.74 -11.68 -10.02
CA LEU A 136 -23.46 -11.67 -10.71
C LEU A 136 -22.57 -12.89 -10.38
N LYS A 137 -22.79 -13.53 -9.24
CA LYS A 137 -22.03 -14.72 -8.82
C LYS A 137 -22.17 -15.87 -9.83
N SER A 138 -23.35 -15.99 -10.46
CA SER A 138 -23.61 -17.02 -11.47
C SER A 138 -22.75 -16.90 -12.73
N LEU A 139 -22.11 -15.74 -12.95
CA LEU A 139 -21.31 -15.43 -14.14
C LEU A 139 -19.83 -15.80 -13.99
N MET A 140 -19.41 -16.32 -12.84
CA MET A 140 -18.02 -16.56 -12.53
C MET A 140 -17.81 -17.72 -11.55
N THR A 141 -16.56 -18.11 -11.32
CA THR A 141 -16.21 -19.13 -10.33
C THR A 141 -16.30 -18.59 -8.90
N GLU A 142 -16.41 -19.49 -7.90
CA GLU A 142 -16.43 -19.12 -6.50
C GLU A 142 -15.18 -18.30 -6.08
N LYS A 143 -14.01 -18.69 -6.59
CA LYS A 143 -12.76 -17.96 -6.33
C LYS A 143 -12.75 -16.55 -6.93
N GLN A 144 -13.26 -16.38 -8.14
CA GLN A 144 -13.41 -15.09 -8.79
C GLN A 144 -14.43 -14.20 -8.06
N TRP A 145 -15.52 -14.81 -7.57
CA TRP A 145 -16.48 -14.11 -6.73
C TRP A 145 -15.87 -13.62 -5.41
N ALA A 146 -15.05 -14.46 -4.77
CA ALA A 146 -14.34 -14.11 -3.56
C ALA A 146 -13.39 -12.90 -3.75
N ASP A 147 -12.79 -12.73 -4.93
CA ASP A 147 -11.97 -11.56 -5.27
C ASP A 147 -12.75 -10.26 -5.16
N PHE A 148 -14.00 -10.26 -5.55
CA PHE A 148 -14.85 -9.07 -5.59
C PHE A 148 -15.46 -8.72 -4.24
N ILE A 149 -16.04 -9.69 -3.53
CA ILE A 149 -16.64 -9.45 -2.19
C ILE A 149 -15.61 -9.20 -1.09
N ASN A 150 -14.34 -9.48 -1.35
CA ASN A 150 -13.23 -9.17 -0.47
C ASN A 150 -12.29 -8.12 -1.04
N PHE A 151 -12.71 -7.33 -2.03
CA PHE A 151 -11.82 -6.40 -2.73
C PHE A 151 -10.82 -5.70 -1.79
N GLU A 152 -9.55 -5.64 -2.20
CA GLU A 152 -8.44 -5.26 -1.34
C GLU A 152 -7.37 -4.48 -2.11
N GLY A 153 -6.96 -3.33 -1.59
CA GLY A 153 -5.93 -2.48 -2.20
C GLY A 153 -4.57 -3.18 -2.35
N ASN A 154 -4.20 -4.08 -1.41
CA ASN A 154 -2.94 -4.83 -1.53
C ASN A 154 -2.95 -5.79 -2.73
N ALA A 155 -4.05 -6.48 -2.98
CA ALA A 155 -4.20 -7.31 -4.17
C ALA A 155 -4.23 -6.48 -5.45
N ASN A 156 -4.96 -5.36 -5.40
CA ASN A 156 -5.02 -4.42 -6.50
C ASN A 156 -3.65 -3.79 -6.81
N ALA A 157 -2.77 -3.60 -5.81
CA ALA A 157 -1.39 -3.13 -6.04
C ALA A 157 -0.61 -4.10 -6.93
N ILE A 158 -0.65 -5.41 -6.65
CA ILE A 158 -0.03 -6.42 -7.50
C ILE A 158 -0.58 -6.33 -8.92
N ARG A 159 -1.90 -6.20 -9.08
CA ARG A 159 -2.53 -6.04 -10.40
C ARG A 159 -2.06 -4.78 -11.12
N VAL A 160 -2.11 -3.62 -10.49
CA VAL A 160 -1.65 -2.34 -11.07
C VAL A 160 -0.20 -2.41 -11.55
N LEU A 161 0.65 -3.14 -10.81
CA LEU A 161 2.08 -3.25 -11.09
C LEU A 161 2.44 -4.31 -12.14
N THR A 162 1.62 -5.36 -12.28
CA THR A 162 1.98 -6.52 -13.12
C THR A 162 1.06 -6.77 -14.30
N HIS A 163 -0.18 -6.25 -14.24
CA HIS A 163 -1.16 -6.49 -15.30
C HIS A 163 -0.82 -5.77 -16.61
N GLN A 164 -0.95 -6.50 -17.72
CA GLN A 164 -0.78 -5.95 -19.05
C GLN A 164 -2.04 -5.16 -19.46
N GLN A 165 -1.97 -3.84 -19.48
CA GLN A 165 -3.02 -3.03 -20.08
C GLN A 165 -2.99 -3.13 -21.61
N ARG A 166 -4.14 -2.95 -22.25
CA ARG A 166 -4.26 -2.97 -23.72
C ARG A 166 -3.31 -1.94 -24.35
N GLY A 167 -2.54 -2.37 -25.34
CA GLY A 167 -1.56 -1.55 -26.04
C GLY A 167 -0.23 -1.36 -25.31
N LYS A 168 0.00 -2.03 -24.19
CA LYS A 168 1.27 -2.02 -23.47
C LYS A 168 1.97 -3.38 -23.48
N ASP A 169 3.25 -3.38 -23.13
CA ASP A 169 4.05 -4.59 -23.00
C ASP A 169 3.58 -5.49 -21.86
N LYS A 170 3.91 -6.78 -21.95
CA LYS A 170 3.65 -7.74 -20.87
C LYS A 170 4.39 -7.37 -19.58
N GLY A 171 3.78 -7.69 -18.43
CA GLY A 171 4.40 -7.53 -17.12
C GLY A 171 4.19 -6.17 -16.46
N GLY A 172 3.26 -5.36 -16.94
CA GLY A 172 2.88 -4.08 -16.33
C GLY A 172 4.04 -3.08 -16.29
N LEU A 173 4.44 -2.64 -15.09
CA LEU A 173 5.60 -1.76 -14.90
C LEU A 173 6.94 -2.49 -15.05
N GLN A 174 6.92 -3.81 -15.24
CA GLN A 174 8.12 -4.65 -15.38
C GLN A 174 9.13 -4.43 -14.23
N LEU A 175 8.64 -4.46 -12.99
CA LEU A 175 9.48 -4.39 -11.80
C LEU A 175 10.22 -5.71 -11.57
N THR A 176 11.30 -5.67 -10.80
CA THR A 176 11.97 -6.87 -10.35
C THR A 176 11.07 -7.69 -9.44
N MET A 177 11.17 -9.02 -9.50
CA MET A 177 10.41 -9.90 -8.63
C MET A 177 10.76 -9.69 -7.16
N ALA A 178 11.98 -9.25 -6.83
CA ALA A 178 12.37 -8.87 -5.48
C ALA A 178 11.55 -7.70 -4.94
N THR A 179 11.34 -6.65 -5.74
CA THR A 179 10.49 -5.50 -5.34
C THR A 179 9.04 -5.95 -5.15
N LEU A 180 8.48 -6.75 -6.07
CA LEU A 180 7.11 -7.25 -5.98
C LEU A 180 6.90 -8.19 -4.77
N ALA A 181 7.88 -9.04 -4.46
CA ALA A 181 7.85 -9.89 -3.27
C ALA A 181 7.80 -9.06 -1.97
N SER A 182 8.50 -7.93 -1.95
CA SER A 182 8.62 -7.07 -0.76
C SER A 182 7.33 -6.32 -0.42
N ILE A 183 6.38 -6.14 -1.36
CA ILE A 183 5.08 -5.52 -1.09
C ILE A 183 3.98 -6.52 -0.73
N ALA A 184 4.22 -7.83 -0.91
CA ALA A 184 3.22 -8.88 -0.75
C ALA A 184 2.89 -9.16 0.74
N LYS A 185 2.19 -8.24 1.38
CA LYS A 185 1.85 -8.27 2.81
C LYS A 185 0.93 -9.46 3.17
N TYR A 186 0.07 -9.88 2.24
CA TYR A 186 -0.93 -10.95 2.41
C TYR A 186 -0.86 -11.96 1.26
N PRO A 187 0.16 -12.81 1.19
CA PRO A 187 0.45 -13.64 0.03
C PRO A 187 -0.48 -14.85 -0.10
N CYS A 188 -1.79 -14.62 -0.25
CA CYS A 188 -2.80 -15.68 -0.38
C CYS A 188 -3.92 -15.27 -1.35
N GLU A 189 -4.65 -16.29 -1.87
CA GLU A 189 -5.89 -16.11 -2.61
C GLU A 189 -6.99 -15.51 -1.72
N SER A 190 -7.95 -14.78 -2.32
CA SER A 190 -9.07 -14.15 -1.62
C SER A 190 -9.95 -15.12 -0.82
N ILE A 191 -10.15 -16.32 -1.34
CA ILE A 191 -10.92 -17.40 -0.67
C ILE A 191 -10.17 -17.99 0.55
N ALA A 192 -8.85 -17.77 0.65
CA ALA A 192 -8.03 -18.24 1.77
C ALA A 192 -7.94 -17.24 2.92
N LYS A 193 -8.65 -16.10 2.84
CA LYS A 193 -8.64 -15.03 3.85
C LYS A 193 -9.05 -15.58 5.22
N ASP A 194 -8.22 -15.28 6.23
CA ASP A 194 -8.45 -15.66 7.64
C ASP A 194 -7.96 -14.53 8.56
N LYS A 195 -8.90 -13.85 9.22
CA LYS A 195 -8.60 -12.72 10.12
C LYS A 195 -7.74 -13.08 11.35
N LYS A 196 -7.63 -14.37 11.67
CA LYS A 196 -6.84 -14.86 12.82
C LYS A 196 -5.35 -14.98 12.52
N GLN A 197 -4.98 -15.03 11.23
CA GLN A 197 -3.60 -15.20 10.78
C GLN A 197 -3.12 -13.91 10.10
N LEU A 198 -2.01 -13.34 10.55
CA LEU A 198 -1.51 -12.05 10.06
C LEU A 198 -1.33 -12.04 8.53
N HIS A 199 -0.69 -13.05 7.96
CA HIS A 199 -0.39 -13.14 6.53
C HIS A 199 -1.60 -13.49 5.65
N ARG A 200 -2.76 -13.78 6.27
CA ARG A 200 -4.03 -14.09 5.62
C ARG A 200 -5.18 -13.18 6.07
N LYS A 201 -4.88 -12.16 6.90
CA LYS A 201 -5.89 -11.22 7.41
C LYS A 201 -6.67 -10.52 6.30
N LYS A 202 -5.99 -10.27 5.18
CA LYS A 202 -6.49 -9.78 3.91
C LYS A 202 -5.98 -10.75 2.82
N PHE A 203 -6.05 -10.39 1.52
CA PHE A 203 -5.47 -11.20 0.45
C PHE A 203 -4.57 -10.34 -0.46
N GLY A 204 -3.72 -10.96 -1.27
CA GLY A 204 -2.63 -10.27 -1.95
C GLY A 204 -2.63 -10.34 -3.47
N PHE A 205 -3.46 -11.16 -4.10
CA PHE A 205 -3.58 -11.24 -5.56
C PHE A 205 -4.93 -11.78 -5.99
N PHE A 206 -5.47 -11.23 -7.08
CA PHE A 206 -6.68 -11.72 -7.71
C PHE A 206 -6.41 -13.01 -8.51
N GLN A 207 -7.48 -13.72 -8.89
CA GLN A 207 -7.36 -14.93 -9.73
C GLN A 207 -6.65 -14.65 -11.05
N SER A 208 -6.81 -13.45 -11.61
CA SER A 208 -6.11 -13.01 -12.82
C SER A 208 -4.59 -12.88 -12.66
N GLU A 209 -4.10 -12.61 -11.47
CA GLU A 209 -2.67 -12.47 -11.17
C GLU A 209 -2.04 -13.71 -10.49
N LYS A 210 -2.82 -14.78 -10.25
CA LYS A 210 -2.36 -15.98 -9.53
C LYS A 210 -1.08 -16.58 -10.10
N GLU A 211 -1.02 -16.76 -11.43
CA GLU A 211 0.16 -17.34 -12.07
C GLU A 211 1.38 -16.41 -12.02
N THR A 212 1.17 -15.10 -12.22
CA THR A 212 2.23 -14.10 -12.04
C THR A 212 2.77 -14.13 -10.61
N PHE A 213 1.88 -14.26 -9.60
CA PHE A 213 2.30 -14.34 -8.22
C PHE A 213 3.08 -15.63 -7.92
N ARG A 214 2.70 -16.77 -8.50
CA ARG A 214 3.47 -18.02 -8.43
C ARG A 214 4.90 -17.85 -8.97
N GLU A 215 5.05 -17.16 -10.10
CA GLU A 215 6.36 -16.86 -10.65
C GLU A 215 7.21 -16.00 -9.72
N ILE A 216 6.61 -14.96 -9.11
CA ILE A 216 7.27 -14.11 -8.11
C ILE A 216 7.71 -14.96 -6.91
N ALA A 217 6.79 -15.75 -6.35
CA ALA A 217 7.04 -16.58 -5.18
C ALA A 217 8.17 -17.60 -5.42
N LYS A 218 8.15 -18.27 -6.57
CA LYS A 218 9.21 -19.22 -6.97
C LYS A 218 10.57 -18.55 -7.13
N ALA A 219 10.59 -17.35 -7.73
CA ALA A 219 11.84 -16.65 -8.04
C ALA A 219 12.49 -15.98 -6.81
N THR A 220 11.75 -15.83 -5.71
CA THR A 220 12.17 -15.16 -4.46
C THR A 220 12.01 -16.06 -3.22
N ALA A 221 11.96 -17.37 -3.45
CA ALA A 221 11.95 -18.41 -2.40
C ALA A 221 10.87 -18.24 -1.32
N PHE A 222 9.65 -17.85 -1.69
CA PHE A 222 8.53 -17.87 -0.75
C PHE A 222 8.30 -19.28 -0.21
N ILE A 223 8.00 -19.39 1.06
CA ILE A 223 7.61 -20.66 1.69
C ILE A 223 6.13 -20.90 1.40
N THR A 224 5.82 -21.96 0.65
CA THR A 224 4.44 -22.38 0.40
C THR A 224 3.85 -22.99 1.68
N GLU A 225 2.73 -22.43 2.16
CA GLU A 225 1.99 -22.99 3.28
C GLU A 225 0.91 -23.96 2.79
N GLN A 226 0.23 -23.59 1.69
CA GLN A 226 -0.87 -24.36 1.13
C GLN A 226 -0.92 -24.15 -0.39
N GLU A 227 -1.15 -25.24 -1.15
CA GLU A 227 -1.24 -25.16 -2.61
C GLU A 227 -2.66 -24.82 -3.12
N GLU A 228 -3.70 -25.24 -2.41
CA GLU A 228 -5.08 -25.05 -2.84
C GLU A 228 -6.04 -24.84 -1.65
N PRO A 229 -6.62 -23.64 -1.46
CA PRO A 229 -6.24 -22.41 -2.13
C PRO A 229 -4.79 -22.01 -1.86
N LEU A 230 -4.20 -21.25 -2.79
CA LEU A 230 -2.78 -20.91 -2.72
C LEU A 230 -2.49 -19.93 -1.59
N VAL A 231 -1.56 -20.32 -0.72
CA VAL A 231 -1.12 -19.51 0.44
C VAL A 231 0.39 -19.66 0.60
N TYR A 232 1.06 -18.53 0.79
CA TYR A 232 2.47 -18.47 1.14
C TYR A 232 2.67 -17.80 2.50
N LYS A 233 3.81 -18.07 3.13
CA LYS A 233 4.31 -17.26 4.25
C LYS A 233 4.80 -15.91 3.73
N ARG A 234 4.85 -14.90 4.58
CA ARG A 234 5.38 -13.58 4.23
C ARG A 234 6.85 -13.66 3.84
N HIS A 235 7.22 -12.95 2.79
CA HIS A 235 8.62 -12.77 2.42
C HIS A 235 9.38 -11.96 3.49
N PRO A 236 10.63 -12.27 3.83
CA PRO A 236 11.38 -11.58 4.90
C PRO A 236 11.46 -10.06 4.75
N PHE A 237 11.46 -9.55 3.53
CA PHE A 237 11.55 -8.11 3.27
C PHE A 237 10.25 -7.34 3.50
N VAL A 238 9.11 -8.01 3.49
CA VAL A 238 7.79 -7.39 3.78
C VAL A 238 7.77 -6.72 5.15
N TRP A 239 8.46 -7.30 6.14
CA TRP A 239 8.52 -6.78 7.50
C TRP A 239 9.17 -5.41 7.60
N LEU A 240 10.13 -5.11 6.72
CA LEU A 240 10.78 -3.80 6.64
C LEU A 240 9.87 -2.78 5.99
N VAL A 241 9.11 -3.16 4.95
CA VAL A 241 8.13 -2.29 4.28
C VAL A 241 6.96 -1.99 5.22
N GLU A 242 6.43 -3.01 5.91
CA GLU A 242 5.36 -2.83 6.90
C GLU A 242 5.81 -1.93 8.06
N ALA A 243 7.02 -2.12 8.57
CA ALA A 243 7.55 -1.28 9.64
C ALA A 243 7.72 0.19 9.20
N ALA A 244 8.16 0.43 7.97
CA ALA A 244 8.28 1.79 7.42
C ALA A 244 6.93 2.50 7.33
N ASP A 245 5.90 1.78 6.85
CA ASP A 245 4.52 2.25 6.78
C ASP A 245 3.96 2.54 8.18
N ASP A 246 4.06 1.56 9.10
CA ASP A 246 3.59 1.70 10.48
C ASP A 246 4.24 2.88 11.23
N ILE A 247 5.55 3.15 11.02
CA ILE A 247 6.26 4.29 11.60
C ILE A 247 5.65 5.61 11.11
N CYS A 248 5.54 5.76 9.78
CA CYS A 248 5.01 6.98 9.18
C CYS A 248 3.56 7.21 9.57
N TYR A 249 2.70 6.20 9.42
CA TYR A 249 1.28 6.27 9.72
C TYR A 249 1.01 6.75 11.16
N ASN A 250 1.67 6.19 12.18
CA ASN A 250 1.39 6.56 13.56
C ASN A 250 1.78 7.99 13.92
N ILE A 251 2.73 8.59 13.22
CA ILE A 251 3.31 9.91 13.57
C ILE A 251 2.74 11.02 12.68
N ILE A 252 2.61 10.76 11.40
CA ILE A 252 2.18 11.75 10.40
C ILE A 252 0.71 12.12 10.60
N ASP A 253 -0.14 11.15 10.94
CA ASP A 253 -1.56 11.40 11.19
C ASP A 253 -1.81 12.38 12.33
N ILE A 254 -0.96 12.33 13.37
CA ILE A 254 -1.01 13.28 14.49
C ILE A 254 -0.56 14.69 14.03
N GLU A 255 0.48 14.78 13.21
CA GLU A 255 0.92 16.07 12.65
C GLU A 255 -0.16 16.67 11.76
N ASP A 256 -0.78 15.88 10.89
CA ASP A 256 -1.85 16.33 9.99
C ASP A 256 -3.09 16.81 10.78
N ALA A 257 -3.47 16.07 11.82
CA ALA A 257 -4.55 16.49 12.72
C ALA A 257 -4.26 17.83 13.40
N HIS A 258 -2.99 18.05 13.79
CA HIS A 258 -2.54 19.36 14.31
C HIS A 258 -2.62 20.45 13.23
N ARG A 259 -2.15 20.19 12.00
CA ARG A 259 -2.22 21.13 10.87
C ARG A 259 -3.65 21.54 10.54
N LEU A 260 -4.60 20.62 10.67
CA LEU A 260 -6.03 20.86 10.48
C LEU A 260 -6.72 21.45 11.71
N LYS A 261 -5.99 21.68 12.81
CA LYS A 261 -6.52 22.21 14.09
C LYS A 261 -7.56 21.29 14.74
N ILE A 262 -7.53 20.01 14.44
CA ILE A 262 -8.34 18.98 15.10
C ILE A 262 -7.80 18.76 16.52
N ILE A 263 -6.47 18.77 16.67
CA ILE A 263 -5.79 18.68 17.95
C ILE A 263 -4.95 19.93 18.22
N SER A 264 -4.70 20.23 19.51
CA SER A 264 -3.85 21.37 19.88
C SER A 264 -2.36 21.09 19.64
N SER A 265 -1.56 22.15 19.47
CA SER A 265 -0.10 22.02 19.38
C SER A 265 0.50 21.38 20.63
N SER A 266 -0.09 21.66 21.81
CA SER A 266 0.35 21.10 23.08
C SER A 266 0.13 19.59 23.15
N ASP A 267 -1.05 19.11 22.72
CA ASP A 267 -1.36 17.70 22.73
C ASP A 267 -0.46 16.93 21.74
N CYS A 268 -0.28 17.47 20.54
CA CYS A 268 0.62 16.90 19.53
C CYS A 268 2.06 16.81 20.04
N GLU A 269 2.59 17.91 20.61
CA GLU A 269 3.95 17.95 21.17
C GLU A 269 4.10 16.94 22.31
N ASN A 270 3.16 16.89 23.25
CA ASN A 270 3.23 16.01 24.40
C ASN A 270 3.17 14.53 23.99
N LEU A 271 2.28 14.13 23.08
CA LEU A 271 2.19 12.75 22.60
C LEU A 271 3.49 12.26 21.99
N ILE A 272 4.11 13.09 21.11
CA ILE A 272 5.35 12.71 20.43
C ILE A 272 6.53 12.70 21.43
N LEU A 273 6.60 13.69 22.33
CA LEU A 273 7.67 13.79 23.33
C LEU A 273 7.64 12.60 24.31
N GLU A 274 6.46 12.21 24.79
CA GLU A 274 6.31 11.03 25.65
C GLU A 274 6.75 9.75 24.92
N LEU A 275 6.46 9.60 23.63
CA LEU A 275 6.94 8.45 22.87
C LEU A 275 8.48 8.43 22.74
N ILE A 276 9.10 9.59 22.50
CA ILE A 276 10.58 9.71 22.47
C ILE A 276 11.19 9.26 23.80
N LYS A 277 10.62 9.64 24.95
CA LYS A 277 11.08 9.24 26.29
C LYS A 277 11.13 7.72 26.48
N THR A 278 10.27 6.98 25.77
CA THR A 278 10.19 5.51 25.88
C THR A 278 11.16 4.76 24.96
N THR A 279 11.88 5.45 24.08
CA THR A 279 12.69 4.85 23.01
C THR A 279 14.21 5.00 23.20
N ASP A 280 14.68 5.28 24.42
CA ASP A 280 16.09 5.47 24.78
C ASP A 280 16.82 6.64 24.09
N GLU A 281 16.09 7.61 23.52
CA GLU A 281 16.68 8.85 23.01
C GLU A 281 17.19 9.71 24.18
N ASN A 282 18.24 10.49 23.92
CA ASN A 282 18.74 11.46 24.90
C ASN A 282 17.73 12.62 25.05
N ILE A 283 16.73 12.40 25.91
CA ILE A 283 15.61 13.32 26.10
C ILE A 283 16.05 14.73 26.48
N LYS A 284 17.08 14.86 27.31
CA LYS A 284 17.61 16.17 27.73
C LYS A 284 18.03 17.00 26.52
N ARG A 285 18.74 16.39 25.55
CA ARG A 285 19.13 17.08 24.32
C ARG A 285 17.94 17.53 23.49
N VAL A 286 16.87 16.71 23.48
CA VAL A 286 15.63 17.04 22.79
C VAL A 286 14.94 18.22 23.45
N GLU A 287 14.81 18.22 24.79
CA GLU A 287 14.21 19.29 25.57
C GLU A 287 15.02 20.60 25.47
N ASP A 288 16.35 20.56 25.57
CA ASP A 288 17.22 21.71 25.38
C ASP A 288 17.05 22.35 23.99
N LYS A 289 16.88 21.50 22.94
CA LYS A 289 16.64 22.00 21.59
C LYS A 289 15.27 22.63 21.45
N LEU A 290 14.24 22.02 22.05
CA LEU A 290 12.88 22.56 22.04
C LEU A 290 12.79 23.90 22.73
N ALA A 291 13.56 24.14 23.78
CA ALA A 291 13.58 25.41 24.52
C ALA A 291 14.00 26.62 23.67
N VAL A 292 14.74 26.39 22.56
CA VAL A 292 15.19 27.47 21.66
C VAL A 292 14.36 27.59 20.39
N ILE A 293 13.43 26.68 20.11
CA ILE A 293 12.53 26.74 18.96
C ILE A 293 11.25 27.43 19.40
N SER A 294 10.96 28.61 18.85
CA SER A 294 9.78 29.41 19.21
C SER A 294 8.53 29.06 18.39
N ASP A 295 8.69 28.70 17.11
CA ASP A 295 7.58 28.35 16.24
C ASP A 295 7.02 26.95 16.56
N LYS A 296 5.71 26.84 16.73
CA LYS A 296 5.03 25.59 17.12
C LYS A 296 5.13 24.50 16.05
N ASN A 297 5.07 24.87 14.77
CA ASN A 297 5.16 23.91 13.68
C ASN A 297 6.59 23.38 13.54
N ASP A 298 7.61 24.25 13.74
CA ASP A 298 9.00 23.84 13.73
C ASP A 298 9.34 22.91 14.90
N ARG A 299 8.72 23.12 16.08
CA ARG A 299 8.84 22.21 17.24
C ARG A 299 8.32 20.83 16.91
N ILE A 300 7.12 20.75 16.34
CA ILE A 300 6.49 19.47 15.96
C ILE A 300 7.31 18.80 14.85
N SER A 301 7.77 19.53 13.84
CA SER A 301 8.62 19.00 12.77
C SER A 301 9.95 18.42 13.30
N TYR A 302 10.56 19.09 14.28
CA TYR A 302 11.76 18.59 14.97
C TYR A 302 11.47 17.29 15.72
N LEU A 303 10.38 17.25 16.50
CA LEU A 303 9.96 16.06 17.26
C LEU A 303 9.62 14.90 16.33
N ARG A 304 8.91 15.16 15.21
CA ARG A 304 8.64 14.15 14.19
C ARG A 304 9.92 13.48 13.69
N ALA A 305 10.92 14.28 13.32
CA ALA A 305 12.19 13.73 12.84
C ALA A 305 12.89 12.86 13.91
N LYS A 306 12.80 13.26 15.18
CA LYS A 306 13.38 12.52 16.31
C LYS A 306 12.66 11.19 16.55
N VAL A 307 11.34 11.20 16.65
CA VAL A 307 10.57 9.98 16.93
C VAL A 307 10.65 8.98 15.78
N ILE A 308 10.67 9.44 14.52
CA ILE A 308 10.86 8.54 13.37
C ILE A 308 12.22 7.84 13.48
N ASN A 309 13.28 8.56 13.78
CA ASN A 309 14.62 7.95 13.98
C ASN A 309 14.61 6.91 15.12
N SER A 310 13.99 7.24 16.25
CA SER A 310 13.87 6.31 17.38
C SER A 310 13.09 5.03 16.99
N LEU A 311 11.99 5.17 16.26
CA LEU A 311 11.18 4.03 15.81
C LEU A 311 11.90 3.19 14.75
N ILE A 312 12.75 3.79 13.90
CA ILE A 312 13.64 3.04 12.99
C ILE A 312 14.58 2.15 13.81
N ASN A 313 15.21 2.69 14.86
CA ASN A 313 16.12 1.93 15.73
C ASN A 313 15.40 0.80 16.47
N VAL A 314 14.19 1.04 16.97
CA VAL A 314 13.34 0.01 17.59
C VAL A 314 13.01 -1.10 16.58
N SER A 315 12.58 -0.71 15.39
CA SER A 315 12.14 -1.66 14.35
C SER A 315 13.28 -2.55 13.87
N ILE A 316 14.48 -1.99 13.65
CA ILE A 316 15.64 -2.78 13.22
C ILE A 316 16.15 -3.71 14.32
N ARG A 317 16.09 -3.30 15.59
CA ARG A 317 16.40 -4.17 16.72
C ARG A 317 15.44 -5.36 16.73
N LEU A 318 14.15 -5.14 16.66
CA LEU A 318 13.14 -6.21 16.63
C LEU A 318 13.27 -7.11 15.40
N TYR A 319 13.61 -6.54 14.24
CA TYR A 319 13.89 -7.32 13.03
C TYR A 319 15.06 -8.28 13.25
N LYS A 320 16.14 -7.81 13.87
CA LYS A 320 17.31 -8.63 14.21
C LYS A 320 16.97 -9.73 15.23
N ASP A 321 16.23 -9.38 16.29
CA ASP A 321 15.84 -10.28 17.37
C ASP A 321 14.88 -11.38 16.90
N LYS A 322 14.02 -11.06 15.92
CA LYS A 322 13.02 -11.97 15.35
C LYS A 322 13.39 -12.56 13.99
N PHE A 323 14.66 -12.40 13.57
CA PHE A 323 15.08 -12.74 12.22
C PHE A 323 14.87 -14.22 11.88
N ASP A 324 15.09 -15.13 12.81
CA ASP A 324 14.92 -16.57 12.60
C ASP A 324 13.42 -16.93 12.41
N ASP A 325 12.53 -16.30 13.20
CA ASP A 325 11.07 -16.44 13.03
C ASP A 325 10.60 -15.83 11.70
N ILE A 326 11.21 -14.72 11.26
CA ILE A 326 10.95 -14.08 9.97
C ILE A 326 11.37 -15.02 8.83
N LEU A 327 12.55 -15.59 8.87
CA LEU A 327 13.07 -16.49 7.83
C LEU A 327 12.25 -17.78 7.70
N THR A 328 11.77 -18.31 8.81
CA THR A 328 10.95 -19.52 8.83
C THR A 328 9.46 -19.27 8.58
N GLY A 329 9.04 -17.99 8.49
CA GLY A 329 7.64 -17.60 8.32
C GLY A 329 6.77 -17.83 9.54
N ASN A 330 7.36 -17.95 10.75
CA ASN A 330 6.66 -18.19 12.00
C ASN A 330 6.27 -16.91 12.76
N LEU A 331 6.80 -15.74 12.33
CA LEU A 331 6.41 -14.47 12.94
C LEU A 331 4.97 -14.11 12.53
N ASP A 332 4.10 -13.92 13.51
CA ASP A 332 2.65 -13.66 13.34
C ASP A 332 2.20 -12.26 13.78
N GLN A 333 3.16 -11.36 14.07
CA GLN A 333 2.90 -9.99 14.53
C GLN A 333 3.81 -9.00 13.83
N SER A 334 3.29 -7.80 13.44
CA SER A 334 4.15 -6.74 12.90
C SER A 334 5.17 -6.26 13.94
N LEU A 335 6.32 -5.76 13.49
CA LEU A 335 7.39 -5.32 14.39
C LEU A 335 6.90 -4.22 15.35
N LEU A 336 6.17 -3.25 14.83
CA LEU A 336 5.59 -2.21 15.70
C LEU A 336 4.48 -2.73 16.61
N SER A 337 3.75 -3.77 16.22
CA SER A 337 2.77 -4.41 17.11
C SER A 337 3.41 -5.12 18.30
N ILE A 338 4.61 -5.69 18.11
CA ILE A 338 5.41 -6.26 19.20
C ILE A 338 5.81 -5.13 20.16
N PHE A 339 6.42 -4.06 19.66
CA PHE A 339 6.81 -2.91 20.47
C PHE A 339 5.62 -2.29 21.20
N LYS A 340 4.50 -2.13 20.51
CA LYS A 340 3.28 -1.53 21.06
C LYS A 340 2.72 -2.31 22.24
N LYS A 341 2.82 -3.63 22.27
CA LYS A 341 2.32 -4.45 23.42
C LYS A 341 3.03 -4.08 24.72
N GLU A 342 4.29 -3.68 24.63
CA GLU A 342 5.14 -3.35 25.78
C GLU A 342 5.21 -1.81 26.01
N ASN A 343 4.71 -1.01 25.07
CA ASN A 343 4.78 0.45 25.09
C ASN A 343 3.40 1.08 25.22
N LYS A 344 3.06 1.53 26.43
CA LYS A 344 1.77 2.16 26.72
C LYS A 344 1.57 3.43 25.92
N THR A 345 2.60 4.25 25.76
CA THR A 345 2.50 5.53 25.03
C THR A 345 2.09 5.32 23.58
N LEU A 346 2.64 4.30 22.90
CA LEU A 346 2.23 3.96 21.53
C LEU A 346 0.80 3.40 21.46
N GLN A 347 0.33 2.73 22.53
CA GLN A 347 -1.08 2.33 22.64
C GLN A 347 -1.99 3.55 22.77
N ASP A 348 -1.61 4.49 23.65
CA ASP A 348 -2.37 5.72 23.90
C ASP A 348 -2.44 6.60 22.63
N ILE A 349 -1.34 6.72 21.88
CA ILE A 349 -1.31 7.39 20.58
C ILE A 349 -2.31 6.77 19.61
N LYS A 350 -2.32 5.44 19.50
CA LYS A 350 -3.27 4.77 18.60
C LYS A 350 -4.72 4.99 19.02
N GLN A 351 -5.00 4.89 20.31
CA GLN A 351 -6.35 5.11 20.81
C GLN A 351 -6.79 6.56 20.57
N PHE A 352 -5.91 7.52 20.85
CA PHE A 352 -6.13 8.93 20.58
C PHE A 352 -6.43 9.19 19.08
N SER A 353 -5.66 8.56 18.18
CA SER A 353 -5.89 8.69 16.73
C SER A 353 -7.27 8.15 16.33
N ILE A 354 -7.71 7.05 16.92
CA ILE A 354 -9.06 6.49 16.67
C ILE A 354 -10.15 7.47 17.14
N ASP A 355 -10.02 7.97 18.37
CA ASP A 355 -11.06 8.76 19.02
C ASP A 355 -11.17 10.17 18.43
N GLU A 356 -10.05 10.85 18.20
CA GLU A 356 -10.02 12.27 17.85
C GLU A 356 -9.80 12.50 16.34
N ILE A 357 -9.12 11.59 15.63
CA ILE A 357 -8.74 11.80 14.24
C ILE A 357 -9.68 11.04 13.30
N TYR A 358 -9.71 9.70 13.38
CA TYR A 358 -10.46 8.91 12.39
C TYR A 358 -11.97 9.01 12.55
N ASN A 359 -12.46 9.22 13.78
CA ASN A 359 -13.87 9.45 14.06
C ASN A 359 -14.26 10.92 14.00
N HIS A 360 -13.35 11.82 13.58
CA HIS A 360 -13.71 13.24 13.44
C HIS A 360 -14.80 13.42 12.39
N ARG A 361 -15.81 14.22 12.71
CA ARG A 361 -17.02 14.39 11.88
C ARG A 361 -16.71 14.69 10.41
N ALA A 362 -15.75 15.57 10.14
CA ALA A 362 -15.38 15.94 8.77
C ALA A 362 -14.80 14.76 7.98
N VAL A 363 -14.09 13.83 8.63
CA VAL A 363 -13.57 12.60 7.99
C VAL A 363 -14.73 11.68 7.66
N VAL A 364 -15.58 11.39 8.65
CA VAL A 364 -16.73 10.49 8.52
C VAL A 364 -17.73 10.97 7.45
N GLU A 365 -18.01 12.28 7.35
CA GLU A 365 -18.90 12.84 6.32
C GLU A 365 -18.39 12.56 4.91
N ILE A 366 -17.07 12.70 4.67
CA ILE A 366 -16.49 12.48 3.33
C ILE A 366 -16.30 11.00 3.04
N GLU A 367 -15.99 10.18 4.04
CA GLU A 367 -15.96 8.71 3.88
C GLU A 367 -17.33 8.17 3.45
N ASN A 368 -18.42 8.62 4.08
CA ASN A 368 -19.77 8.26 3.66
C ASN A 368 -20.10 8.73 2.24
N ALA A 369 -19.69 9.95 1.89
CA ALA A 369 -19.87 10.46 0.52
C ALA A 369 -19.07 9.62 -0.49
N GLY A 370 -17.81 9.30 -0.17
CA GLY A 370 -16.93 8.48 -0.99
C GLY A 370 -17.48 7.08 -1.24
N TYR A 371 -18.04 6.44 -0.21
CA TYR A 371 -18.72 5.15 -0.36
C TYR A 371 -19.84 5.23 -1.41
N ASN A 372 -20.71 6.25 -1.32
CA ASN A 372 -21.80 6.42 -2.27
C ASN A 372 -21.30 6.70 -3.69
N VAL A 373 -20.27 7.54 -3.83
CA VAL A 373 -19.66 7.86 -5.14
C VAL A 373 -19.13 6.60 -5.80
N MET A 374 -18.34 5.80 -5.09
CA MET A 374 -17.72 4.60 -5.63
C MET A 374 -18.76 3.53 -5.99
N TYR A 375 -19.73 3.30 -5.11
CA TYR A 375 -20.82 2.36 -5.37
C TYR A 375 -21.60 2.71 -6.64
N GLU A 376 -21.96 3.97 -6.81
CA GLU A 376 -22.75 4.41 -7.96
C GLU A 376 -21.96 4.42 -9.28
N LEU A 377 -20.66 4.66 -9.24
CA LEU A 377 -19.80 4.50 -10.41
C LEU A 377 -19.79 3.02 -10.89
N LEU A 378 -19.70 2.07 -9.96
CA LEU A 378 -19.78 0.65 -10.30
C LEU A 378 -21.15 0.28 -10.86
N ASN A 379 -22.21 0.78 -10.23
CA ASN A 379 -23.60 0.57 -10.68
C ASN A 379 -23.87 1.14 -12.08
N HIS A 380 -23.15 2.16 -12.49
CA HIS A 380 -23.23 2.71 -13.84
C HIS A 380 -22.47 1.88 -14.88
N PHE A 381 -21.26 1.41 -14.56
CA PHE A 381 -20.37 0.79 -15.54
C PHE A 381 -20.53 -0.73 -15.66
N ILE A 382 -20.66 -1.46 -14.53
CA ILE A 382 -20.64 -2.93 -14.54
C ILE A 382 -21.82 -3.52 -15.34
N PRO A 383 -23.09 -3.11 -15.13
CA PRO A 383 -24.19 -3.66 -15.90
C PRO A 383 -24.03 -3.43 -17.40
N SER A 384 -23.51 -2.28 -17.81
CA SER A 384 -23.27 -1.96 -19.22
C SER A 384 -22.12 -2.79 -19.82
N ALA A 385 -21.07 -3.08 -19.03
CA ALA A 385 -19.90 -3.83 -19.48
C ALA A 385 -20.16 -5.30 -19.71
N ILE A 386 -21.00 -5.94 -18.87
CA ILE A 386 -21.28 -7.38 -18.96
C ILE A 386 -22.42 -7.74 -19.91
N LYS A 387 -23.19 -6.75 -20.37
CA LYS A 387 -24.37 -6.98 -21.20
C LYS A 387 -24.00 -7.53 -22.57
N GLU A 388 -24.60 -8.62 -22.98
CA GLU A 388 -24.34 -9.25 -24.29
C GLU A 388 -24.80 -8.38 -25.46
N ASN A 389 -25.98 -7.76 -25.32
CA ASN A 389 -26.59 -6.88 -26.32
C ASN A 389 -26.76 -5.45 -25.75
N PRO A 390 -25.70 -4.64 -25.72
CA PRO A 390 -25.75 -3.30 -25.16
C PRO A 390 -26.62 -2.37 -26.01
N LYS A 391 -27.58 -1.66 -25.36
CA LYS A 391 -28.40 -0.63 -25.97
C LYS A 391 -27.58 0.67 -26.10
N ASP A 392 -28.16 1.68 -26.76
CA ASP A 392 -27.42 2.95 -26.99
C ASP A 392 -26.98 3.63 -25.71
N TYR A 393 -27.77 3.53 -24.62
CA TYR A 393 -27.35 4.05 -23.32
C TYR A 393 -26.12 3.29 -22.77
N ASP A 394 -26.13 1.95 -22.86
CA ASP A 394 -25.01 1.11 -22.42
C ASP A 394 -23.73 1.45 -23.22
N LYS A 395 -23.88 1.63 -24.54
CA LYS A 395 -22.75 2.03 -25.41
C LYS A 395 -22.18 3.39 -25.02
N LYS A 396 -23.04 4.38 -24.69
CA LYS A 396 -22.60 5.70 -24.22
C LYS A 396 -21.90 5.61 -22.87
N ALA A 397 -22.40 4.80 -21.92
CA ALA A 397 -21.73 4.54 -20.66
C ALA A 397 -20.33 3.98 -20.90
N LEU A 398 -20.20 2.98 -21.77
CA LEU A 398 -18.91 2.38 -22.10
C LEU A 398 -17.96 3.33 -22.86
N GLN A 399 -18.47 4.38 -23.52
CA GLN A 399 -17.60 5.41 -24.12
C GLN A 399 -16.87 6.24 -23.06
N LEU A 400 -17.39 6.35 -21.84
CA LEU A 400 -16.72 7.00 -20.72
C LEU A 400 -15.60 6.13 -20.12
N LEU A 401 -15.63 4.81 -20.37
CA LEU A 401 -14.56 3.89 -19.98
C LEU A 401 -13.41 4.00 -20.99
N PRO A 402 -12.19 4.43 -20.59
CA PRO A 402 -11.05 4.52 -21.51
C PRO A 402 -10.74 3.17 -22.17
N GLU A 403 -10.25 3.19 -23.41
CA GLU A 403 -10.06 1.98 -24.22
C GLU A 403 -9.17 0.93 -23.55
N GLN A 404 -8.13 1.36 -22.81
CA GLN A 404 -7.22 0.47 -22.11
C GLN A 404 -7.88 -0.37 -21.00
N PHE A 405 -9.09 -0.01 -20.56
CA PHE A 405 -9.87 -0.71 -19.55
C PHE A 405 -11.07 -1.47 -20.12
N ARG A 406 -11.25 -1.42 -21.44
CA ARG A 406 -12.30 -2.19 -22.12
C ARG A 406 -11.75 -3.56 -22.47
N TYR A 407 -11.99 -4.52 -21.60
CA TYR A 407 -11.55 -5.89 -21.85
C TYR A 407 -12.64 -6.67 -22.57
N ASP A 408 -12.20 -7.46 -23.57
CA ASP A 408 -13.01 -8.47 -24.21
C ASP A 408 -12.93 -9.76 -23.39
N GLY A 409 -13.90 -10.65 -23.52
CA GLY A 409 -13.85 -11.95 -22.85
C GLY A 409 -15.03 -12.21 -21.91
N LYS A 410 -14.77 -13.00 -20.86
CA LYS A 410 -15.79 -13.43 -19.90
C LYS A 410 -16.19 -12.27 -18.97
N PRO A 411 -17.34 -12.37 -18.29
CA PRO A 411 -17.80 -11.34 -17.36
C PRO A 411 -16.76 -10.92 -16.30
N TYR A 412 -15.99 -11.88 -15.77
CA TYR A 412 -14.93 -11.58 -14.79
C TYR A 412 -13.91 -10.57 -15.33
N GLU A 413 -13.35 -10.81 -16.53
CA GLU A 413 -12.38 -9.92 -17.16
C GLU A 413 -12.97 -8.53 -17.42
N LYS A 414 -14.22 -8.46 -17.90
CA LYS A 414 -14.91 -7.20 -18.15
C LYS A 414 -15.12 -6.39 -16.86
N ILE A 415 -15.52 -7.05 -15.78
CA ILE A 415 -15.68 -6.45 -14.46
C ILE A 415 -14.33 -5.97 -13.94
N MET A 416 -13.27 -6.79 -14.07
CA MET A 416 -11.91 -6.37 -13.69
C MET A 416 -11.45 -5.10 -14.42
N GLY A 417 -11.80 -4.95 -15.71
CA GLY A 417 -11.52 -3.71 -16.45
C GLY A 417 -12.25 -2.49 -15.89
N VAL A 418 -13.50 -2.64 -15.48
CA VAL A 418 -14.24 -1.58 -14.78
C VAL A 418 -13.59 -1.27 -13.43
N LEU A 419 -13.19 -2.28 -12.67
CA LEU A 419 -12.49 -2.10 -11.39
C LEU A 419 -11.14 -1.41 -11.56
N ASP A 420 -10.36 -1.76 -12.58
CA ASP A 420 -9.10 -1.08 -12.91
C ASP A 420 -9.30 0.43 -13.15
N PHE A 421 -10.40 0.79 -13.83
CA PHE A 421 -10.73 2.19 -14.08
C PHE A 421 -11.22 2.90 -12.82
N VAL A 422 -12.22 2.33 -12.13
CA VAL A 422 -12.87 2.95 -10.98
C VAL A 422 -11.92 3.04 -9.79
N SER A 423 -11.20 1.96 -9.43
CA SER A 423 -10.21 1.98 -8.36
C SER A 423 -9.00 2.86 -8.68
N GLY A 424 -8.68 2.99 -9.98
CA GLY A 424 -7.60 3.85 -10.47
C GLY A 424 -7.92 5.34 -10.48
N MET A 425 -9.15 5.77 -10.19
CA MET A 425 -9.53 7.19 -10.11
C MET A 425 -8.88 7.88 -8.93
N THR A 426 -8.73 9.20 -9.04
CA THR A 426 -8.48 10.09 -7.89
C THR A 426 -9.82 10.48 -7.25
N ASP A 427 -9.80 10.94 -6.00
CA ASP A 427 -11.00 11.33 -5.27
C ASP A 427 -11.78 12.42 -6.00
N ASN A 428 -11.07 13.44 -6.49
CA ASN A 428 -11.67 14.52 -7.28
C ASN A 428 -12.30 14.01 -8.57
N TYR A 429 -11.58 13.19 -9.34
CA TYR A 429 -12.09 12.68 -10.60
C TYR A 429 -13.32 11.78 -10.41
N ALA A 430 -13.31 10.92 -9.39
CA ALA A 430 -14.45 10.07 -9.05
C ALA A 430 -15.68 10.91 -8.69
N THR A 431 -15.50 11.97 -7.88
CA THR A 431 -16.57 12.89 -7.48
C THR A 431 -17.14 13.65 -8.69
N ASP A 432 -16.27 14.18 -9.55
CA ASP A 432 -16.69 14.94 -10.74
C ASP A 432 -17.44 14.06 -11.73
N LEU A 433 -16.93 12.85 -11.97
CA LEU A 433 -17.59 11.90 -12.87
C LEU A 433 -18.96 11.46 -12.31
N TYR A 434 -19.03 11.18 -11.01
CA TYR A 434 -20.28 10.86 -10.31
C TYR A 434 -21.32 11.98 -10.49
N ARG A 435 -20.94 13.26 -10.26
CA ARG A 435 -21.85 14.42 -10.43
C ARG A 435 -22.39 14.51 -11.85
N LYS A 436 -21.53 14.31 -12.85
CA LYS A 436 -21.94 14.32 -14.27
C LYS A 436 -22.90 13.19 -14.59
N ILE A 437 -22.60 11.96 -14.17
CA ILE A 437 -23.45 10.77 -14.41
C ILE A 437 -24.82 10.95 -13.74
N LYS A 438 -24.89 11.54 -12.54
CA LYS A 438 -26.13 11.79 -11.80
C LYS A 438 -26.88 13.03 -12.27
N GLY A 439 -26.35 13.82 -13.20
CA GLY A 439 -26.98 15.06 -13.67
C GLY A 439 -26.98 16.20 -12.65
N ILE A 440 -26.08 16.14 -11.64
CA ILE A 440 -25.92 17.19 -10.64
C ILE A 440 -25.12 18.36 -11.22
N ASP A 441 -24.14 18.05 -12.04
CA ASP A 441 -23.34 19.02 -12.78
C ASP A 441 -23.37 18.65 -14.27
N ILE A 442 -24.11 19.43 -15.07
CA ILE A 442 -24.33 19.20 -16.49
C ILE A 442 -23.64 20.23 -17.39
N GLY A 443 -22.80 21.10 -16.82
CA GLY A 443 -22.00 22.05 -17.58
C GLY A 443 -20.93 21.34 -18.44
N MET A 444 -20.76 21.77 -19.71
CA MET A 444 -19.59 21.37 -20.50
C MET A 444 -18.36 22.09 -19.96
N THR A 445 -17.51 21.36 -19.23
CA THR A 445 -16.15 21.79 -18.95
C THR A 445 -15.27 21.31 -20.10
N MET A 446 -14.68 22.26 -20.87
CA MET A 446 -13.64 21.97 -21.85
C MET A 446 -12.31 21.72 -21.15
#